data_9b39047796663c6c379205f7b386861f
#
_entry.id   9b39047796663c6c379205f7b386861f
#
_cell.length_a   1.000
_cell.length_b   1.000
_cell.length_c   1.000
_cell.angle_alpha   90.00
_cell.angle_beta   90.00
_cell.angle_gamma   90.00
#
_symmetry.space_group_name_H-M   'P 1'
#
loop_
_entity.id
_entity.type
_entity.pdbx_description
1 polymer ?
#
loop_
_entity_poly.entity_id
_entity_poly.type
_entity_poly.pdbx_seq_one_letter_code
_entity_poly.pdbx_strand_id
1 'polypeptide(L)'
;MNRMLLKSKIHRASVTDASLHYEGSVTLDPLLMEATDIVEWEQVDVYDINNGNRLTTYAISGERGSGTVCLNGAAARLVQI
;
A
#
# COMPACT_ATOMS: atom_id res chain seq x y z
N MET A 1 -11.73 1.03 27.21
CA MET A 1 -12.05 0.37 25.94
C MET A 1 -11.27 1.02 24.79
N ASN A 2 -10.60 0.23 23.99
CA ASN A 2 -9.91 0.72 22.81
C ASN A 2 -10.84 0.65 21.58
N ARG A 3 -10.72 1.63 20.70
CA ARG A 3 -11.44 1.64 19.42
C ARG A 3 -10.43 1.74 18.28
N MET A 4 -10.69 0.98 17.24
CA MET A 4 -9.94 1.10 16.00
C MET A 4 -10.82 1.82 14.98
N LEU A 5 -10.37 2.98 14.54
CA LEU A 5 -11.11 3.82 13.59
C LEU A 5 -10.29 4.02 12.34
N LEU A 6 -10.96 4.22 11.21
CA LEU A 6 -10.29 4.54 9.96
C LEU A 6 -9.61 5.91 10.08
N LYS A 7 -8.30 5.95 9.84
CA LYS A 7 -7.51 7.17 9.84
C LYS A 7 -7.59 7.87 8.48
N SER A 8 -7.32 7.13 7.42
CA SER A 8 -7.31 7.66 6.06
C SER A 8 -7.42 6.52 5.06
N LYS A 9 -7.58 6.86 3.78
CA LYS A 9 -7.80 5.88 2.74
C LYS A 9 -7.32 6.41 1.39
N ILE A 10 -6.66 5.54 0.63
CA ILE A 10 -6.44 5.74 -0.80
C ILE A 10 -7.41 4.81 -1.51
N HIS A 11 -8.40 5.39 -2.19
CA HIS A 11 -9.48 4.63 -2.80
C HIS A 11 -9.23 4.43 -4.29
N ARG A 12 -9.30 3.18 -4.75
CA ARG A 12 -9.20 2.78 -6.16
C ARG A 12 -7.87 3.16 -6.81
N ALA A 13 -6.78 3.13 -6.05
CA ALA A 13 -5.46 3.27 -6.63
C ALA A 13 -5.16 2.09 -7.56
N SER A 14 -4.40 2.35 -8.61
CA SER A 14 -3.91 1.29 -9.49
C SER A 14 -2.58 0.75 -8.99
N VAL A 15 -2.45 -0.56 -8.91
CA VAL A 15 -1.16 -1.20 -8.64
C VAL A 15 -0.26 -1.02 -9.86
N THR A 16 0.87 -0.33 -9.68
CA THR A 16 1.78 -0.01 -10.78
C THR A 16 2.84 -1.08 -10.99
N ASP A 17 3.18 -1.84 -9.95
CA ASP A 17 4.18 -2.89 -10.03
C ASP A 17 4.02 -3.86 -8.84
N ALA A 18 4.70 -5.00 -8.93
CA ALA A 18 4.73 -6.00 -7.88
C ALA A 18 6.11 -6.68 -7.90
N SER A 19 6.76 -6.75 -6.74
CA SER A 19 8.11 -7.29 -6.60
C SER A 19 8.13 -8.42 -5.58
N LEU A 20 8.17 -9.67 -6.07
CA LEU A 20 8.05 -10.88 -5.25
C LEU A 20 9.24 -11.09 -4.32
N HIS A 21 10.41 -10.70 -4.75
CA HIS A 21 11.67 -10.97 -4.05
C HIS A 21 12.18 -9.80 -3.22
N TYR A 22 11.36 -8.81 -2.99
CA TYR A 22 11.66 -7.68 -2.12
C TYR A 22 11.02 -7.91 -0.74
N GLU A 23 11.48 -7.20 0.29
CA GLU A 23 10.88 -7.28 1.62
C GLU A 23 9.40 -6.89 1.58
N GLY A 24 8.57 -7.60 2.35
CA GLY A 24 7.14 -7.35 2.39
C GLY A 24 6.81 -5.92 2.78
N SER A 25 6.14 -5.19 1.88
CA SER A 25 5.78 -3.78 2.08
C SER A 25 4.92 -3.30 0.90
N VAL A 26 4.39 -2.10 1.02
CA VAL A 26 3.83 -1.39 -0.13
C VAL A 26 4.62 -0.10 -0.35
N THR A 27 5.21 0.04 -1.52
CA THR A 27 5.90 1.27 -1.91
C THR A 27 4.89 2.24 -2.49
N LEU A 28 4.81 3.43 -1.90
CA LEU A 28 3.87 4.48 -2.31
C LEU A 28 4.61 5.74 -2.71
N ASP A 29 4.07 6.43 -3.71
CA ASP A 29 4.51 7.78 -4.03
C ASP A 29 4.36 8.66 -2.79
N PRO A 30 5.41 9.39 -2.36
CA PRO A 30 5.32 10.31 -1.22
C PRO A 30 4.17 11.30 -1.31
N LEU A 31 3.76 11.71 -2.52
CA LEU A 31 2.60 12.60 -2.68
C LEU A 31 1.31 11.96 -2.19
N LEU A 32 1.12 10.65 -2.42
CA LEU A 32 -0.03 9.91 -1.90
C LEU A 32 0.05 9.79 -0.38
N MET A 33 1.24 9.54 0.15
CA MET A 33 1.45 9.42 1.59
C MET A 33 1.15 10.74 2.31
N GLU A 34 1.62 11.86 1.75
CA GLU A 34 1.35 13.19 2.31
C GLU A 34 -0.14 13.52 2.28
N ALA A 35 -0.81 13.25 1.16
CA ALA A 35 -2.23 13.55 1.01
C ALA A 35 -3.11 12.77 1.99
N THR A 36 -2.67 11.61 2.43
CA THR A 36 -3.41 10.73 3.35
C THR A 36 -2.86 10.70 4.76
N ASP A 37 -1.78 11.44 5.01
CA ASP A 37 -1.06 11.45 6.30
C ASP A 37 -0.58 10.04 6.69
N ILE A 38 -0.17 9.25 5.72
CA ILE A 38 0.51 7.97 5.94
C ILE A 38 1.99 8.24 6.00
N VAL A 39 2.64 7.82 7.07
CA VAL A 39 4.08 7.97 7.25
C VAL A 39 4.81 6.67 6.94
N GLU A 40 6.11 6.77 6.68
CA GLU A 40 6.94 5.60 6.42
C GLU A 40 6.88 4.63 7.60
N TRP A 41 6.82 3.34 7.31
CA TRP A 41 6.68 2.23 8.25
C TRP A 41 5.30 2.08 8.88
N GLU A 42 4.35 2.94 8.56
CA GLU A 42 2.99 2.82 9.08
C GLU A 42 2.32 1.55 8.57
N GLN A 43 1.65 0.83 9.45
CA GLN A 43 0.87 -0.33 9.07
C GLN A 43 -0.36 0.11 8.27
N VAL A 44 -0.58 -0.55 7.15
CA VAL A 44 -1.73 -0.29 6.27
C VAL A 44 -2.38 -1.61 5.86
N ASP A 45 -3.67 -1.57 5.61
CA ASP A 45 -4.41 -2.67 5.01
C ASP A 45 -4.63 -2.40 3.53
N VAL A 46 -4.46 -3.43 2.71
CA VAL A 46 -4.69 -3.36 1.28
C VAL A 46 -5.84 -4.29 0.92
N TYR A 47 -6.83 -3.75 0.22
CA TYR A 47 -7.98 -4.51 -0.26
C TYR A 47 -8.00 -4.45 -1.78
N ASP A 48 -7.84 -5.60 -2.43
CA ASP A 48 -7.84 -5.70 -3.87
C ASP A 48 -9.28 -5.86 -4.36
N ILE A 49 -9.78 -4.86 -5.08
CA ILE A 49 -11.17 -4.84 -5.56
C ILE A 49 -11.41 -5.96 -6.58
N ASN A 50 -10.41 -6.29 -7.39
CA ASN A 50 -10.58 -7.23 -8.50
C ASN A 50 -10.74 -8.68 -8.04
N ASN A 51 -10.13 -9.05 -6.93
CA ASN A 51 -10.17 -10.44 -6.45
C ASN A 51 -10.64 -10.60 -5.01
N GLY A 52 -10.87 -9.49 -4.30
CA GLY A 52 -11.31 -9.51 -2.90
C GLY A 52 -10.22 -9.85 -1.89
N ASN A 53 -8.98 -9.98 -2.31
CA ASN A 53 -7.89 -10.28 -1.39
C ASN A 53 -7.65 -9.13 -0.44
N ARG A 54 -7.34 -9.46 0.81
CA ARG A 54 -7.04 -8.51 1.86
C ARG A 54 -5.73 -8.89 2.51
N LEU A 55 -4.90 -7.90 2.78
CA LEU A 55 -3.62 -8.12 3.44
C LEU A 55 -3.24 -6.92 4.28
N THR A 56 -2.38 -7.16 5.24
CA THR A 56 -1.80 -6.13 6.09
C THR A 56 -0.31 -6.05 5.80
N THR A 57 0.19 -4.84 5.61
CA THR A 57 1.59 -4.59 5.35
C THR A 57 1.97 -3.23 5.94
N TYR A 58 3.10 -2.70 5.56
CA TYR A 58 3.54 -1.36 5.96
C TYR A 58 4.01 -0.56 4.77
N ALA A 59 3.91 0.77 4.89
CA ALA A 59 4.23 1.69 3.81
C ALA A 59 5.70 2.07 3.80
N ILE A 60 6.28 2.14 2.61
CA ILE A 60 7.61 2.74 2.38
C ILE A 60 7.50 3.75 1.24
N SER A 61 8.37 4.76 1.27
CA SER A 61 8.38 5.81 0.26
C SER A 61 9.07 5.34 -1.01
N GLY A 62 8.42 5.58 -2.14
CA GLY A 62 9.02 5.43 -3.45
C GLY A 62 9.51 6.75 -4.01
N GLU A 63 9.59 6.86 -5.34
CA GLU A 63 10.00 8.07 -6.02
C GLU A 63 8.87 9.09 -6.04
N ARG A 64 9.17 10.31 -5.59
CA ARG A 64 8.18 11.39 -5.53
C ARG A 64 7.69 11.77 -6.92
N GLY A 65 6.38 11.81 -7.09
CA GLY A 65 5.74 12.16 -8.36
C GLY A 65 5.63 11.02 -9.35
N SER A 66 6.06 9.80 -8.97
CA SER A 66 6.02 8.63 -9.85
C SER A 66 4.64 8.00 -9.99
N GLY A 67 3.75 8.28 -9.05
CA GLY A 67 2.45 7.59 -8.96
C GLY A 67 2.57 6.15 -8.49
N THR A 68 3.71 5.76 -7.92
CA THR A 68 3.99 4.36 -7.57
C THR A 68 3.04 3.83 -6.52
N VAL A 69 2.48 2.66 -6.80
CA VAL A 69 1.81 1.77 -5.85
C VAL A 69 2.33 0.36 -6.15
N CYS A 70 3.37 -0.04 -5.44
CA CYS A 70 4.06 -1.31 -5.69
C CYS A 70 3.95 -2.23 -4.48
N LEU A 71 3.40 -3.42 -4.68
CA LEU A 71 3.29 -4.42 -3.63
C LEU A 71 4.53 -5.31 -3.67
N ASN A 72 5.18 -5.46 -2.52
CA ASN A 72 6.46 -6.15 -2.38
C ASN A 72 6.33 -7.43 -1.55
N GLY A 73 7.16 -8.42 -1.85
CA GLY A 73 7.23 -9.67 -1.09
C GLY A 73 5.98 -10.52 -1.28
N ALA A 74 5.53 -11.16 -0.21
CA ALA A 74 4.35 -12.04 -0.25
C ALA A 74 3.10 -11.33 -0.73
N ALA A 75 2.96 -10.04 -0.43
CA ALA A 75 1.82 -9.22 -0.87
C ALA A 75 1.69 -9.18 -2.40
N ALA A 76 2.80 -9.27 -3.12
CA ALA A 76 2.80 -9.26 -4.59
C ALA A 76 2.02 -10.42 -5.19
N ARG A 77 1.87 -11.53 -4.47
CA ARG A 77 1.10 -12.69 -4.93
C ARG A 77 -0.41 -12.48 -4.81
N LEU A 78 -0.84 -11.54 -4.00
CA LEU A 78 -2.26 -11.32 -3.69
C LEU A 78 -2.90 -10.24 -4.54
N VAL A 79 -2.12 -9.48 -5.28
CA VAL A 79 -2.61 -8.36 -6.09
C VAL A 79 -2.23 -8.53 -7.55
N GLN A 80 -2.92 -7.77 -8.41
CA GLN A 80 -2.64 -7.70 -9.85
C GLN A 80 -2.35 -6.25 -10.23
N ILE A 81 -1.43 -6.11 -11.15
CA ILE A 81 -1.10 -4.81 -11.73
C ILE A 81 -2.27 -4.26 -12.54
#